data_88f95cdc74fd86782ec73f374047ccb2
#
_entry.id   88f95cdc74fd86782ec73f374047ccb2
#
_cell.length_a   1.000
_cell.length_b   1.000
_cell.length_c   1.000
_cell.angle_alpha   90.00
_cell.angle_beta   90.00
_cell.angle_gamma   90.00
#
_symmetry.space_group_name_H-M   'P 1'
#
loop_
_entity.id
_entity.type
_entity.pdbx_description
1 polymer ?
#
loop_
_entity_poly.entity_id
_entity_poly.type
_entity_poly.pdbx_seq_one_letter_code
_entity_poly.pdbx_strand_id
1 'polypeptide(L)'
;MITSYTFKDLITYLKGAGIAFKDPKLDHGAVISKIIELSNVARKEGLLALEEVASNLEDEFMKKGILLIVDGTEPELVRGILETELANMDDRHRKVSGFFDYMAAMGPAWGMIGTLIGLVNMLAKLDDISTVGPNMAVALITTLYGSIIANWFATPIANKLKLINNNEYQMKEIVIEGLLSIQAGENPRVIEEKLKSFLAPGSRQLQGEGEGGNAGGEA
;
A
#
# COMPACT_ATOMS: atom_id res chain seq x y z
N MET A 1 -3.10 1.73 24.60
CA MET A 1 -2.33 1.10 23.50
C MET A 1 -1.89 -0.33 23.84
N ILE A 2 -1.20 -0.57 24.92
CA ILE A 2 -0.67 -1.91 25.28
C ILE A 2 -1.79 -2.96 25.45
N THR A 3 -2.97 -2.54 25.91
CA THR A 3 -4.15 -3.40 26.09
C THR A 3 -4.93 -3.69 24.81
N SER A 4 -4.72 -2.90 23.74
CA SER A 4 -5.45 -3.04 22.47
C SER A 4 -4.72 -3.91 21.44
N TYR A 5 -3.45 -4.19 21.64
CA TYR A 5 -2.61 -4.95 20.72
C TYR A 5 -1.72 -5.96 21.46
N THR A 6 -1.46 -7.10 20.84
CA THR A 6 -0.50 -8.06 21.39
C THR A 6 0.92 -7.49 21.30
N PHE A 7 1.78 -7.82 22.26
CA PHE A 7 3.17 -7.30 22.27
C PHE A 7 3.95 -7.64 20.99
N LYS A 8 3.66 -8.80 20.39
CA LYS A 8 4.22 -9.22 19.11
C LYS A 8 3.75 -8.33 17.96
N ASP A 9 2.46 -7.95 17.94
CA ASP A 9 1.89 -7.09 16.93
C ASP A 9 2.48 -5.68 17.02
N LEU A 10 2.66 -5.16 18.24
CA LEU A 10 3.27 -3.86 18.48
C LEU A 10 4.66 -3.75 17.84
N ILE A 11 5.51 -4.76 18.05
CA ILE A 11 6.85 -4.80 17.46
C ILE A 11 6.77 -4.87 15.93
N THR A 12 5.83 -5.65 15.40
CA THR A 12 5.62 -5.79 13.95
C THR A 12 5.16 -4.46 13.34
N TYR A 13 4.24 -3.75 13.99
CA TYR A 13 3.73 -2.46 13.51
C TYR A 13 4.79 -1.37 13.57
N LEU A 14 5.60 -1.33 14.63
CA LEU A 14 6.72 -0.39 14.72
C LEU A 14 7.78 -0.66 13.64
N LYS A 15 8.06 -1.94 13.31
CA LYS A 15 8.92 -2.28 12.17
C LYS A 15 8.30 -1.84 10.85
N GLY A 16 6.97 -1.92 10.72
CA GLY A 16 6.22 -1.44 9.57
C GLY A 16 6.41 0.06 9.30
N ALA A 17 6.68 0.89 10.34
CA ALA A 17 7.04 2.28 10.13
C ALA A 17 8.28 2.46 9.24
N GLY A 18 9.24 1.53 9.29
CA GLY A 18 10.42 1.55 8.42
C GLY A 18 10.10 1.45 6.93
N ILE A 19 8.94 0.87 6.56
CA ILE A 19 8.46 0.78 5.18
C ILE A 19 8.02 2.15 4.69
N ALA A 20 7.44 3.00 5.56
CA ALA A 20 7.03 4.35 5.21
C ALA A 20 8.20 5.25 4.76
N PHE A 21 9.43 4.93 5.17
CA PHE A 21 10.65 5.67 4.77
C PHE A 21 11.32 5.07 3.52
N LYS A 22 10.79 3.96 2.99
CA LYS A 22 11.23 3.39 1.72
C LYS A 22 10.22 3.74 0.65
N ASP A 23 10.69 4.23 -0.50
CA ASP A 23 9.84 4.36 -1.69
C ASP A 23 9.93 3.05 -2.49
N PRO A 24 8.94 2.16 -2.39
CA PRO A 24 8.90 0.99 -3.24
C PRO A 24 8.75 1.47 -4.69
N LYS A 25 9.59 0.95 -5.58
CA LYS A 25 9.46 1.19 -7.03
C LYS A 25 8.26 0.38 -7.55
N LEU A 26 7.07 0.92 -7.37
CA LEU A 26 5.84 0.35 -7.90
C LEU A 26 5.65 0.91 -9.31
N ASP A 27 6.12 0.17 -10.31
CA ASP A 27 6.01 0.54 -11.71
C ASP A 27 4.88 -0.28 -12.36
N HIS A 28 3.70 0.32 -12.42
CA HIS A 28 2.53 -0.27 -13.08
C HIS A 28 2.80 -0.54 -14.58
N GLY A 29 3.61 0.29 -15.22
CA GLY A 29 3.98 0.12 -16.63
C GLY A 29 4.80 -1.13 -16.85
N ALA A 30 5.77 -1.40 -16.00
CA ALA A 30 6.57 -2.61 -16.07
C ALA A 30 5.73 -3.88 -15.90
N VAL A 31 4.73 -3.84 -14.99
CA VAL A 31 3.79 -4.96 -14.79
C VAL A 31 2.94 -5.20 -16.02
N ILE A 32 2.37 -4.14 -16.61
CA ILE A 32 1.57 -4.24 -17.85
C ILE A 32 2.43 -4.80 -18.99
N SER A 33 3.62 -4.28 -19.20
CA SER A 33 4.55 -4.78 -20.24
C SER A 33 4.87 -6.26 -20.04
N LYS A 34 5.03 -6.69 -18.79
CA LYS A 34 5.28 -8.11 -18.47
C LYS A 34 4.07 -8.99 -18.79
N ILE A 35 2.85 -8.52 -18.50
CA ILE A 35 1.62 -9.25 -18.84
C ILE A 35 1.46 -9.37 -20.35
N ILE A 36 1.80 -8.33 -21.11
CA ILE A 36 1.75 -8.36 -22.58
C ILE A 36 2.78 -9.35 -23.14
N GLU A 37 4.00 -9.37 -22.58
CA GLU A 37 5.01 -10.38 -22.91
C GLU A 37 4.48 -11.80 -22.70
N LEU A 38 3.91 -12.07 -21.52
CA LEU A 38 3.29 -13.35 -21.16
C LEU A 38 2.14 -13.72 -22.13
N SER A 39 1.30 -12.74 -22.48
CA SER A 39 0.21 -12.93 -23.42
C SER A 39 0.71 -13.32 -24.82
N ASN A 40 1.81 -12.72 -25.28
CA ASN A 40 2.43 -13.07 -26.55
C ASN A 40 3.03 -14.48 -26.54
N VAL A 41 3.66 -14.91 -25.45
CA VAL A 41 4.17 -16.28 -25.27
C VAL A 41 3.01 -17.27 -25.29
N ALA A 42 1.97 -17.04 -24.47
CA ALA A 42 0.79 -17.90 -24.40
C ALA A 42 0.11 -18.08 -25.76
N ARG A 43 0.07 -17.01 -26.56
CA ARG A 43 -0.56 -17.03 -27.90
C ARG A 43 0.28 -17.79 -28.94
N LYS A 44 1.61 -17.74 -28.86
CA LYS A 44 2.50 -18.39 -29.83
C LYS A 44 2.76 -19.85 -29.49
N GLU A 45 2.96 -20.15 -28.23
CA GLU A 45 3.50 -21.42 -27.75
C GLU A 45 2.48 -22.18 -26.86
N GLY A 46 1.34 -21.54 -26.54
CA GLY A 46 0.31 -22.11 -25.67
C GLY A 46 0.54 -21.78 -24.20
N LEU A 47 -0.50 -22.04 -23.39
CA LEU A 47 -0.49 -21.71 -21.94
C LEU A 47 0.58 -22.48 -21.17
N LEU A 48 0.90 -23.71 -21.59
CA LEU A 48 1.91 -24.55 -20.94
C LEU A 48 3.32 -23.92 -20.99
N ALA A 49 3.65 -23.14 -22.02
CA ALA A 49 4.93 -22.45 -22.11
C ALA A 49 5.13 -21.37 -21.02
N LEU A 50 4.05 -20.92 -20.41
CA LEU A 50 4.11 -19.95 -19.31
C LEU A 50 4.72 -20.54 -18.04
N GLU A 51 4.76 -21.87 -17.86
CA GLU A 51 5.35 -22.53 -16.69
C GLU A 51 6.85 -22.23 -16.57
N GLU A 52 7.58 -22.30 -17.71
CA GLU A 52 8.99 -21.98 -17.74
C GLU A 52 9.25 -20.50 -17.43
N VAL A 53 8.43 -19.60 -17.96
CA VAL A 53 8.54 -18.17 -17.69
C VAL A 53 8.21 -17.87 -16.23
N ALA A 54 7.19 -18.54 -15.65
CA ALA A 54 6.79 -18.39 -14.26
C ALA A 54 7.91 -18.76 -13.29
N SER A 55 8.72 -19.75 -13.61
CA SER A 55 9.84 -20.18 -12.76
C SER A 55 10.88 -19.08 -12.54
N ASN A 56 11.01 -18.14 -13.48
CA ASN A 56 11.98 -17.04 -13.49
C ASN A 56 11.39 -15.72 -12.94
N LEU A 57 10.11 -15.70 -12.53
CA LEU A 57 9.48 -14.50 -11.99
C LEU A 57 9.82 -14.29 -10.52
N GLU A 58 10.13 -13.04 -10.15
CA GLU A 58 10.36 -12.63 -8.77
C GLU A 58 9.03 -12.40 -8.02
N ASP A 59 7.95 -12.06 -8.74
CA ASP A 59 6.63 -11.82 -8.15
C ASP A 59 5.90 -13.15 -7.92
N GLU A 60 5.88 -13.59 -6.67
CA GLU A 60 5.21 -14.83 -6.24
C GLU A 60 3.70 -14.82 -6.50
N PHE A 61 3.05 -13.64 -6.48
CA PHE A 61 1.63 -13.52 -6.75
C PHE A 61 1.32 -13.78 -8.23
N MET A 62 2.08 -13.15 -9.13
CA MET A 62 1.96 -13.38 -10.57
C MET A 62 2.31 -14.84 -10.92
N LYS A 63 3.38 -15.36 -10.37
CA LYS A 63 3.81 -16.75 -10.54
C LYS A 63 2.70 -17.74 -10.15
N LYS A 64 2.10 -17.56 -8.97
CA LYS A 64 0.99 -18.39 -8.51
C LYS A 64 -0.21 -18.35 -9.48
N GLY A 65 -0.57 -17.15 -9.93
CA GLY A 65 -1.67 -16.99 -10.90
C GLY A 65 -1.39 -17.71 -12.23
N ILE A 66 -0.17 -17.63 -12.73
CA ILE A 66 0.24 -18.35 -13.95
C ILE A 66 0.14 -19.85 -13.76
N LEU A 67 0.65 -20.39 -12.65
CA LEU A 67 0.60 -21.82 -12.38
C LEU A 67 -0.85 -22.34 -12.31
N LEU A 68 -1.76 -21.58 -11.68
CA LEU A 68 -3.18 -21.95 -11.66
C LEU A 68 -3.78 -22.04 -13.08
N ILE A 69 -3.39 -21.12 -13.97
CA ILE A 69 -3.86 -21.12 -15.37
C ILE A 69 -3.28 -22.31 -16.14
N VAL A 70 -1.99 -22.59 -15.98
CA VAL A 70 -1.29 -23.71 -16.62
C VAL A 70 -1.88 -25.04 -16.17
N ASP A 71 -2.29 -25.17 -14.90
CA ASP A 71 -2.96 -26.34 -14.33
C ASP A 71 -4.41 -26.51 -14.86
N GLY A 72 -4.90 -25.59 -15.68
CA GLY A 72 -6.24 -25.65 -16.25
C GLY A 72 -7.36 -25.33 -15.27
N THR A 73 -7.06 -24.60 -14.18
CA THR A 73 -8.07 -24.15 -13.20
C THR A 73 -9.09 -23.23 -13.87
N GLU A 74 -10.37 -23.37 -13.53
CA GLU A 74 -11.44 -22.52 -14.07
C GLU A 74 -11.20 -21.02 -13.75
N PRO A 75 -11.48 -20.10 -14.70
CA PRO A 75 -11.21 -18.66 -14.53
C PRO A 75 -11.83 -18.07 -13.26
N GLU A 76 -13.06 -18.45 -12.92
CA GLU A 76 -13.74 -17.97 -11.72
C GLU A 76 -13.02 -18.42 -10.44
N LEU A 77 -12.47 -19.63 -10.43
CA LEU A 77 -11.72 -20.14 -9.30
C LEU A 77 -10.34 -19.46 -9.19
N VAL A 78 -9.65 -19.23 -10.33
CA VAL A 78 -8.40 -18.45 -10.37
C VAL A 78 -8.63 -17.05 -9.80
N ARG A 79 -9.68 -16.36 -10.27
CA ARG A 79 -10.08 -15.04 -9.75
C ARG A 79 -10.30 -15.09 -8.25
N GLY A 80 -11.13 -16.00 -7.76
CA GLY A 80 -11.48 -16.11 -6.35
C GLY A 80 -10.28 -16.39 -5.43
N ILE A 81 -9.33 -17.22 -5.87
CA ILE A 81 -8.11 -17.51 -5.12
C ILE A 81 -7.23 -16.26 -5.01
N LEU A 82 -7.00 -15.56 -6.13
CA LEU A 82 -6.13 -14.38 -6.18
C LEU A 82 -6.75 -13.18 -5.45
N GLU A 83 -8.05 -12.94 -5.60
CA GLU A 83 -8.78 -11.89 -4.87
C GLU A 83 -8.78 -12.16 -3.35
N THR A 84 -8.91 -13.42 -2.93
CA THR A 84 -8.81 -13.80 -1.52
C THR A 84 -7.42 -13.49 -0.96
N GLU A 85 -6.36 -13.78 -1.71
CA GLU A 85 -4.99 -13.46 -1.31
C GLU A 85 -4.77 -11.97 -1.23
N LEU A 86 -5.27 -11.21 -2.22
CA LEU A 86 -5.21 -9.76 -2.27
C LEU A 86 -5.94 -9.12 -1.08
N ALA A 87 -7.15 -9.59 -0.77
CA ALA A 87 -7.92 -9.11 0.38
C ALA A 87 -7.20 -9.37 1.71
N ASN A 88 -6.61 -10.56 1.87
CA ASN A 88 -5.83 -10.89 3.07
C ASN A 88 -4.55 -10.04 3.19
N MET A 89 -3.91 -9.71 2.08
CA MET A 89 -2.75 -8.79 2.05
C MET A 89 -3.18 -7.38 2.49
N ASP A 90 -4.25 -6.86 1.90
CA ASP A 90 -4.82 -5.55 2.24
C ASP A 90 -5.19 -5.46 3.73
N ASP A 91 -5.87 -6.47 4.28
CA ASP A 91 -6.22 -6.52 5.71
C ASP A 91 -4.98 -6.48 6.62
N ARG A 92 -3.90 -7.18 6.27
CA ARG A 92 -2.64 -7.13 7.02
C ARG A 92 -2.02 -5.74 6.98
N HIS A 93 -1.98 -5.09 5.81
CA HIS A 93 -1.40 -3.75 5.66
C HIS A 93 -2.25 -2.68 6.35
N ARG A 94 -3.57 -2.78 6.27
CA ARG A 94 -4.51 -1.89 6.99
C ARG A 94 -4.39 -1.98 8.50
N LYS A 95 -4.08 -3.15 9.05
CA LYS A 95 -3.82 -3.29 10.50
C LYS A 95 -2.58 -2.49 10.91
N VAL A 96 -1.54 -2.48 10.08
CA VAL A 96 -0.32 -1.69 10.34
C VAL A 96 -0.61 -0.19 10.28
N SER A 97 -1.26 0.29 9.21
CA SER A 97 -1.60 1.71 9.08
C SER A 97 -2.59 2.16 10.15
N GLY A 98 -3.57 1.32 10.51
CA GLY A 98 -4.56 1.57 11.56
C GLY A 98 -3.96 1.73 12.94
N PHE A 99 -2.84 1.08 13.24
CA PHE A 99 -2.10 1.31 14.48
C PHE A 99 -1.61 2.77 14.57
N PHE A 100 -1.08 3.34 13.48
CA PHE A 100 -0.63 4.73 13.44
C PHE A 100 -1.80 5.71 13.44
N ASP A 101 -2.94 5.39 12.79
CA ASP A 101 -4.17 6.18 12.90
C ASP A 101 -4.65 6.25 14.35
N TYR A 102 -4.64 5.12 15.06
CA TYR A 102 -5.00 5.07 16.47
C TYR A 102 -4.04 5.90 17.33
N MET A 103 -2.74 5.84 17.06
CA MET A 103 -1.73 6.68 17.74
C MET A 103 -1.98 8.16 17.48
N ALA A 104 -2.31 8.55 16.25
CA ALA A 104 -2.63 9.91 15.86
C ALA A 104 -3.87 10.43 16.62
N ALA A 105 -4.90 9.61 16.77
CA ALA A 105 -6.10 9.97 17.53
C ALA A 105 -5.85 10.10 19.03
N MET A 106 -5.05 9.19 19.59
CA MET A 106 -4.78 9.16 21.03
C MET A 106 -3.80 10.22 21.50
N GLY A 107 -2.87 10.69 20.65
CA GLY A 107 -1.88 11.69 21.03
C GLY A 107 -2.49 12.96 21.61
N PRO A 108 -3.35 13.69 20.86
CA PRO A 108 -4.04 14.87 21.36
C PRO A 108 -4.98 14.58 22.53
N ALA A 109 -5.65 13.42 22.54
CA ALA A 109 -6.54 13.03 23.63
C ALA A 109 -5.80 12.92 24.97
N TRP A 110 -4.65 12.27 25.00
CA TRP A 110 -3.80 12.22 26.19
C TRP A 110 -3.19 13.58 26.53
N GLY A 111 -2.86 14.39 25.51
CA GLY A 111 -2.42 15.78 25.70
C GLY A 111 -3.49 16.61 26.43
N MET A 112 -4.75 16.48 26.01
CA MET A 112 -5.89 17.18 26.65
C MET A 112 -6.10 16.71 28.09
N ILE A 113 -5.96 15.42 28.39
CA ILE A 113 -6.02 14.93 29.79
C ILE A 113 -4.92 15.60 30.63
N GLY A 114 -3.71 15.71 30.09
CA GLY A 114 -2.60 16.37 30.74
C GLY A 114 -2.87 17.85 31.02
N THR A 115 -3.53 18.59 30.08
CA THR A 115 -3.94 19.98 30.35
C THR A 115 -4.94 20.09 31.48
N LEU A 116 -5.94 19.22 31.50
CA LEU A 116 -6.95 19.21 32.56
C LEU A 116 -6.32 18.97 33.95
N ILE A 117 -5.39 18.02 34.04
CA ILE A 117 -4.64 17.75 35.28
C ILE A 117 -3.83 18.98 35.71
N GLY A 118 -3.12 19.63 34.76
CA GLY A 118 -2.35 20.85 35.03
C GLY A 118 -3.23 22.02 35.53
N LEU A 119 -4.40 22.21 34.88
CA LEU A 119 -5.35 23.23 35.28
C LEU A 119 -5.96 22.96 36.68
N VAL A 120 -6.33 21.72 36.98
CA VAL A 120 -6.84 21.33 38.31
C VAL A 120 -5.77 21.62 39.37
N ASN A 121 -4.51 21.26 39.12
CA ASN A 121 -3.41 21.54 40.05
C ASN A 121 -3.18 23.05 40.25
N MET A 122 -3.32 23.84 39.17
CA MET A 122 -3.20 25.30 39.21
C MET A 122 -4.33 25.91 40.08
N LEU A 123 -5.56 25.49 39.83
CA LEU A 123 -6.72 25.98 40.58
C LEU A 123 -6.68 25.60 42.06
N ALA A 124 -6.18 24.41 42.40
CA ALA A 124 -6.03 23.96 43.78
C ALA A 124 -4.99 24.77 44.60
N LYS A 125 -4.11 25.53 43.91
CA LYS A 125 -3.06 26.36 44.53
C LYS A 125 -3.14 27.83 44.12
N LEU A 126 -4.34 28.31 43.83
CA LEU A 126 -4.55 29.67 43.32
C LEU A 126 -4.11 30.76 44.30
N ASP A 127 -4.08 30.46 45.58
CA ASP A 127 -3.62 31.37 46.65
C ASP A 127 -2.12 31.67 46.58
N ASP A 128 -1.34 30.79 45.91
CA ASP A 128 0.09 30.96 45.69
C ASP A 128 0.40 31.27 44.20
N ILE A 129 0.48 32.55 43.88
CA ILE A 129 0.72 33.05 42.54
C ILE A 129 2.01 32.48 41.92
N SER A 130 3.00 32.10 42.74
CA SER A 130 4.27 31.54 42.26
C SER A 130 4.09 30.17 41.58
N THR A 131 3.03 29.44 41.89
CA THR A 131 2.72 28.10 41.36
C THR A 131 1.91 28.13 40.06
N VAL A 132 1.26 29.25 39.73
CA VAL A 132 0.37 29.40 38.57
C VAL A 132 1.15 29.18 37.26
N GLY A 133 2.28 29.89 37.10
CA GLY A 133 3.11 29.79 35.89
C GLY A 133 3.62 28.38 35.60
N PRO A 134 4.29 27.71 36.56
CA PRO A 134 4.74 26.33 36.37
C PRO A 134 3.62 25.33 36.05
N ASN A 135 2.46 25.38 36.73
CA ASN A 135 1.36 24.46 36.45
C ASN A 135 0.73 24.70 35.06
N MET A 136 0.63 25.97 34.64
CA MET A 136 0.16 26.34 33.32
C MET A 136 1.13 25.86 32.22
N ALA A 137 2.44 25.98 32.46
CA ALA A 137 3.45 25.48 31.55
C ALA A 137 3.33 23.97 31.35
N VAL A 138 3.13 23.18 32.42
CA VAL A 138 2.92 21.74 32.32
C VAL A 138 1.67 21.42 31.51
N ALA A 139 0.55 22.14 31.74
CA ALA A 139 -0.67 21.97 30.99
C ALA A 139 -0.45 22.18 29.46
N LEU A 140 0.23 23.23 29.07
CA LEU A 140 0.46 23.57 27.68
C LEU A 140 1.44 22.60 26.99
N ILE A 141 2.50 22.18 27.68
CA ILE A 141 3.53 21.32 27.11
C ILE A 141 3.00 19.89 26.84
N THR A 142 2.08 19.40 27.63
CA THR A 142 1.47 18.08 27.41
C THR A 142 0.66 18.03 26.11
N THR A 143 -0.11 19.08 25.81
CA THR A 143 -0.85 19.18 24.53
C THR A 143 0.10 19.36 23.36
N LEU A 144 1.18 20.15 23.52
CA LEU A 144 2.20 20.31 22.48
C LEU A 144 2.82 18.97 22.08
N TYR A 145 3.27 18.19 23.06
CA TYR A 145 3.86 16.86 22.75
C TYR A 145 2.83 15.89 22.16
N GLY A 146 1.60 15.87 22.68
CA GLY A 146 0.52 15.07 22.12
C GLY A 146 0.26 15.40 20.64
N SER A 147 0.23 16.68 20.31
CA SER A 147 0.04 17.16 18.93
C SER A 147 1.23 16.87 18.03
N ILE A 148 2.46 16.99 18.51
CA ILE A 148 3.68 16.65 17.77
C ILE A 148 3.68 15.15 17.40
N ILE A 149 3.45 14.28 18.38
CA ILE A 149 3.41 12.84 18.15
C ILE A 149 2.34 12.49 17.12
N ALA A 150 1.17 13.08 17.21
CA ALA A 150 0.05 12.81 16.31
C ALA A 150 0.34 13.30 14.88
N ASN A 151 0.68 14.59 14.73
CA ASN A 151 0.65 15.25 13.44
C ASN A 151 2.01 15.19 12.69
N TRP A 152 3.12 15.10 13.41
CA TRP A 152 4.45 15.04 12.79
C TRP A 152 4.95 13.62 12.57
N PHE A 153 4.48 12.66 13.36
CA PHE A 153 4.94 11.26 13.25
C PHE A 153 3.82 10.31 12.82
N ALA A 154 2.77 10.18 13.62
CA ALA A 154 1.79 9.12 13.42
C ALA A 154 0.98 9.32 12.13
N THR A 155 0.43 10.51 11.90
CA THR A 155 -0.39 10.81 10.71
C THR A 155 0.37 10.67 9.40
N PRO A 156 1.59 11.24 9.21
CA PRO A 156 2.34 11.06 7.98
C PRO A 156 2.71 9.59 7.70
N ILE A 157 3.09 8.84 8.73
CA ILE A 157 3.40 7.41 8.60
C ILE A 157 2.15 6.63 8.15
N ALA A 158 1.00 6.84 8.81
CA ALA A 158 -0.26 6.20 8.44
C ALA A 158 -0.64 6.48 6.99
N ASN A 159 -0.58 7.74 6.56
CA ASN A 159 -0.93 8.14 5.21
C ASN A 159 0.02 7.55 4.17
N LYS A 160 1.33 7.52 4.43
CA LYS A 160 2.31 6.92 3.52
C LYS A 160 2.08 5.42 3.39
N LEU A 161 1.82 4.70 4.49
CA LEU A 161 1.53 3.28 4.46
C LEU A 161 0.24 2.97 3.68
N LYS A 162 -0.82 3.78 3.84
CA LYS A 162 -2.05 3.65 3.06
C LYS A 162 -1.80 3.87 1.57
N LEU A 163 -0.99 4.88 1.21
CA LEU A 163 -0.64 5.15 -0.18
C LEU A 163 0.11 3.95 -0.81
N ILE A 164 1.11 3.42 -0.11
CA ILE A 164 1.87 2.24 -0.57
C ILE A 164 0.94 1.04 -0.75
N ASN A 165 0.08 0.78 0.24
CA ASN A 165 -0.88 -0.33 0.18
C ASN A 165 -1.85 -0.20 -1.00
N ASN A 166 -2.40 0.99 -1.23
CA ASN A 166 -3.33 1.23 -2.35
C ASN A 166 -2.65 1.01 -3.70
N ASN A 167 -1.41 1.47 -3.86
CA ASN A 167 -0.67 1.27 -5.10
C ASN A 167 -0.33 -0.23 -5.33
N GLU A 168 0.06 -0.95 -4.28
CA GLU A 168 0.32 -2.39 -4.37
C GLU A 168 -0.97 -3.16 -4.68
N TYR A 169 -2.09 -2.77 -4.07
CA TYR A 169 -3.40 -3.35 -4.33
C TYR A 169 -3.78 -3.20 -5.81
N GLN A 170 -3.70 -1.98 -6.35
CA GLN A 170 -3.99 -1.71 -7.77
C GLN A 170 -3.09 -2.51 -8.70
N MET A 171 -1.80 -2.66 -8.36
CA MET A 171 -0.86 -3.42 -9.16
C MET A 171 -1.24 -4.90 -9.23
N LYS A 172 -1.70 -5.48 -8.12
CA LYS A 172 -2.16 -6.87 -8.09
C LYS A 172 -3.51 -7.06 -8.79
N GLU A 173 -4.42 -6.07 -8.74
CA GLU A 173 -5.64 -6.08 -9.56
C GLU A 173 -5.32 -6.12 -11.06
N ILE A 174 -4.34 -5.34 -11.52
CA ILE A 174 -3.85 -5.37 -12.91
C ILE A 174 -3.34 -6.77 -13.26
N VAL A 175 -2.60 -7.42 -12.35
CA VAL A 175 -2.11 -8.79 -12.56
C VAL A 175 -3.29 -9.77 -12.70
N ILE A 176 -4.29 -9.71 -11.83
CA ILE A 176 -5.48 -10.60 -11.88
C ILE A 176 -6.18 -10.45 -13.24
N GLU A 177 -6.53 -9.22 -13.61
CA GLU A 177 -7.23 -8.97 -14.88
C GLU A 177 -6.40 -9.37 -16.10
N GLY A 178 -5.10 -9.11 -16.07
CA GLY A 178 -4.19 -9.51 -17.13
C GLY A 178 -4.10 -11.02 -17.30
N LEU A 179 -3.95 -11.74 -16.20
CA LEU A 179 -3.86 -13.21 -16.21
C LEU A 179 -5.15 -13.86 -16.69
N LEU A 180 -6.32 -13.36 -16.25
CA LEU A 180 -7.62 -13.85 -16.72
C LEU A 180 -7.84 -13.56 -18.22
N SER A 181 -7.39 -12.41 -18.70
CA SER A 181 -7.43 -12.08 -20.13
C SER A 181 -6.52 -13.00 -20.96
N ILE A 182 -5.35 -13.39 -20.43
CA ILE A 182 -4.47 -14.38 -21.07
C ILE A 182 -5.15 -15.75 -21.11
N GLN A 183 -5.77 -16.18 -20.02
CA GLN A 183 -6.51 -17.44 -19.94
C GLN A 183 -7.68 -17.49 -20.94
N ALA A 184 -8.38 -16.35 -21.11
CA ALA A 184 -9.46 -16.21 -22.08
C ALA A 184 -8.99 -16.15 -23.54
N GLY A 185 -7.66 -16.09 -23.81
CA GLY A 185 -7.10 -16.00 -25.15
C GLY A 185 -7.34 -14.65 -25.83
N GLU A 186 -7.54 -13.58 -25.08
CA GLU A 186 -7.76 -12.24 -25.62
C GLU A 186 -6.54 -11.75 -26.44
N ASN A 187 -6.79 -10.82 -27.36
CA ASN A 187 -5.71 -10.25 -28.16
C ASN A 187 -4.79 -9.37 -27.28
N PRO A 188 -3.45 -9.51 -27.34
CA PRO A 188 -2.52 -8.71 -26.54
C PRO A 188 -2.75 -7.20 -26.60
N ARG A 189 -3.18 -6.66 -27.76
CA ARG A 189 -3.54 -5.23 -27.89
C ARG A 189 -4.79 -4.87 -27.09
N VAL A 190 -5.76 -5.77 -27.03
CA VAL A 190 -6.98 -5.57 -26.23
C VAL A 190 -6.66 -5.63 -24.76
N ILE A 191 -5.81 -6.58 -24.34
CA ILE A 191 -5.30 -6.69 -22.97
C ILE A 191 -4.59 -5.40 -22.58
N GLU A 192 -3.72 -4.88 -23.43
CA GLU A 192 -2.98 -3.64 -23.19
C GLU A 192 -3.92 -2.45 -22.94
N GLU A 193 -4.90 -2.23 -23.82
CA GLU A 193 -5.89 -1.15 -23.69
C GLU A 193 -6.74 -1.32 -22.42
N LYS A 194 -7.13 -2.55 -22.09
CA LYS A 194 -7.86 -2.88 -20.88
C LYS A 194 -7.03 -2.54 -19.63
N LEU A 195 -5.77 -2.96 -19.57
CA LEU A 195 -4.89 -2.72 -18.43
C LEU A 195 -4.46 -1.25 -18.33
N LYS A 196 -4.27 -0.54 -19.44
CA LYS A 196 -4.02 0.90 -19.44
C LYS A 196 -5.19 1.70 -18.84
N SER A 197 -6.40 1.17 -18.84
CA SER A 197 -7.55 1.84 -18.21
C SER A 197 -7.42 1.96 -16.69
N PHE A 198 -6.64 1.10 -16.04
CA PHE A 198 -6.31 1.19 -14.61
C PHE A 198 -5.35 2.33 -14.29
N LEU A 199 -4.61 2.84 -15.29
CA LEU A 199 -3.65 3.92 -15.11
C LEU A 199 -4.32 5.29 -15.17
N ALA A 200 -3.80 6.23 -14.37
CA ALA A 200 -4.20 7.63 -14.47
C ALA A 200 -3.89 8.20 -15.88
N PRO A 201 -4.69 9.15 -16.40
CA PRO A 201 -4.52 9.68 -17.76
C PRO A 201 -3.10 10.18 -18.08
N GLY A 202 -2.41 10.79 -17.12
CA GLY A 202 -1.03 11.27 -17.29
C GLY A 202 0.01 10.16 -17.44
N SER A 203 -0.22 8.99 -16.80
CA SER A 203 0.70 7.84 -16.89
C SER A 203 0.52 7.03 -18.18
N ARG A 204 -0.64 7.15 -18.84
CA ARG A 204 -0.91 6.49 -20.12
C ARG A 204 -0.09 7.08 -21.27
N GLN A 205 0.17 8.39 -21.26
CA GLN A 205 0.90 9.10 -22.32
C GLN A 205 2.39 8.77 -22.32
N LEU A 206 3.00 8.61 -21.15
CA LEU A 206 4.43 8.30 -21.02
C LEU A 206 4.81 6.93 -21.61
N GLN A 207 3.86 5.99 -21.65
CA GLN A 207 4.10 4.66 -22.26
C GLN A 207 3.94 4.66 -23.79
N GLY A 208 3.11 5.58 -24.35
CA GLY A 208 2.92 5.70 -25.80
C GLY A 208 4.11 6.35 -26.53
N GLU A 209 4.88 7.19 -25.85
CA GLU A 209 6.04 7.88 -26.43
C GLU A 209 7.33 7.02 -26.44
N GLY A 210 7.38 5.97 -25.59
CA GLY A 210 8.53 5.04 -25.56
C GLY A 210 8.62 4.10 -26.77
N GLU A 211 7.49 3.78 -27.42
CA GLU A 211 7.45 2.87 -28.57
C GLU A 211 7.54 3.57 -29.94
N GLY A 212 7.36 4.89 -29.99
CA GLY A 212 7.41 5.69 -31.24
C GLY A 212 8.78 6.22 -31.63
N GLY A 213 9.81 6.07 -30.80
CA GLY A 213 11.09 6.77 -30.93
C GLY A 213 12.16 6.10 -31.81
N ASN A 214 11.93 4.94 -32.42
CA ASN A 214 12.99 4.23 -33.15
C ASN A 214 12.65 3.83 -34.62
N ALA A 215 11.78 4.61 -35.27
CA ALA A 215 11.51 4.43 -36.71
C ALA A 215 11.62 5.75 -37.46
N GLY A 216 12.82 6.28 -37.61
CA GLY A 216 13.02 7.47 -38.43
C GLY A 216 14.44 8.02 -38.39
N GLY A 217 15.36 7.34 -39.00
CA GLY A 217 16.72 7.88 -39.15
C GLY A 217 17.64 7.00 -40.02
N GLU A 218 17.25 6.75 -41.27
CA GLU A 218 18.17 6.49 -42.36
C GLU A 218 17.46 6.80 -43.68
N ALA A 219 17.78 7.93 -44.23
CA ALA A 219 17.75 8.26 -45.65
C ALA A 219 18.72 9.39 -45.92
#